data_0b4a1d60dcd6b9203657df3064c64ff2
#
_entry.id   0b4a1d60dcd6b9203657df3064c64ff2
#
_cell.length_a   1.000
_cell.length_b   1.000
_cell.length_c   1.000
_cell.angle_alpha   90.00
_cell.angle_beta   90.00
_cell.angle_gamma   90.00
#
_symmetry.space_group_name_H-M   'P 1'
#
loop_
_entity.id
_entity.type
_entity.pdbx_description
1 polymer ?
#
loop_
_entity_poly.entity_id
_entity_poly.type
_entity_poly.pdbx_seq_one_letter_code
_entity_poly.pdbx_strand_id
1 'polypeptide(L)'
;IGLLSDGNIHSHLDHMQAIVYHAFQAGIRRCYVHALLDGRDVGVQSALTYTEQFEKLFSELKEQRGDIDYAFASGGGREAVTMDRDSNWEKVEEGWNIHVKGKSENRFPRIRDAIEYFRIKSPGIIDQDIPGFVLVRNGKAIATIEDNHGLIFTNFRGDRAIEFSKAILEEEFPHFERHVRPQVMFVGMTQYDQDDEIPSEYLVGTPKVDEPFGKRILELGLKQFRLSETQKYPHVTFFYNGGYREPLDSSMENYHLIESDKIPSFASQPGMKAGEISNKAVEFIRSGEYQYGLINFANADMVGHTGDFQAALNAVETVDVALNSIVRAIAEMKGILVITADHGNADQMLIKNCNGVMEINTKHSLNPVPFIIFDPLYNGDYHLKPFGEDYNNNLSNVAATNFILLGQPVPDDLAPPLFG
;
A
#
# COMPACT_ATOMS: atom_id res chain seq x y z
N ILE A 1 -9.23 -10.55 -12.42
CA ILE A 1 -7.79 -10.23 -12.57
C ILE A 1 -7.25 -9.72 -11.24
N GLY A 2 -6.00 -10.06 -10.90
CA GLY A 2 -5.33 -9.49 -9.73
C GLY A 2 -4.08 -10.25 -9.30
N LEU A 3 -3.38 -9.70 -8.31
CA LEU A 3 -2.16 -10.27 -7.77
C LEU A 3 -2.46 -11.50 -6.91
N LEU A 4 -1.90 -12.64 -7.31
CA LEU A 4 -2.19 -13.95 -6.75
C LEU A 4 -1.20 -14.29 -5.62
N SER A 5 -1.45 -13.76 -4.43
CA SER A 5 -0.64 -14.01 -3.23
C SER A 5 -1.40 -13.69 -1.93
N ASP A 6 -0.83 -14.06 -0.80
CA ASP A 6 -1.28 -13.73 0.54
C ASP A 6 -0.42 -12.64 1.21
N GLY A 7 0.39 -11.93 0.42
CA GLY A 7 1.28 -10.86 0.90
C GLY A 7 0.58 -9.67 1.53
N ASN A 8 -0.73 -9.51 1.26
CA ASN A 8 -1.62 -8.50 1.85
C ASN A 8 -1.17 -7.03 1.65
N ILE A 9 -0.41 -6.75 0.59
CA ILE A 9 0.02 -5.39 0.24
C ILE A 9 -0.86 -4.81 -0.88
N HIS A 10 -1.10 -5.55 -1.96
CA HIS A 10 -1.95 -5.13 -3.07
C HIS A 10 -3.25 -5.90 -3.16
N SER A 11 -3.23 -7.17 -2.75
CA SER A 11 -4.36 -8.10 -2.80
C SER A 11 -4.21 -9.17 -1.72
N HIS A 12 -5.24 -9.99 -1.57
CA HIS A 12 -5.15 -11.21 -0.76
C HIS A 12 -5.85 -12.37 -1.48
N LEU A 13 -5.20 -13.53 -1.46
CA LEU A 13 -5.68 -14.76 -2.11
C LEU A 13 -7.11 -15.12 -1.71
N ASP A 14 -7.41 -15.04 -0.39
CA ASP A 14 -8.72 -15.40 0.16
C ASP A 14 -9.84 -14.53 -0.42
N HIS A 15 -9.58 -13.24 -0.69
CA HIS A 15 -10.57 -12.35 -1.31
C HIS A 15 -10.90 -12.81 -2.72
N MET A 16 -9.89 -13.17 -3.50
CA MET A 16 -10.10 -13.66 -4.88
C MET A 16 -10.83 -15.01 -4.86
N GLN A 17 -10.45 -15.92 -3.96
CA GLN A 17 -11.14 -17.21 -3.80
C GLN A 17 -12.60 -17.03 -3.36
N ALA A 18 -12.87 -16.10 -2.43
CA ALA A 18 -14.23 -15.77 -2.00
C ALA A 18 -15.08 -15.26 -3.17
N ILE A 19 -14.54 -14.35 -4.01
CA ILE A 19 -15.23 -13.84 -5.19
C ILE A 19 -15.58 -14.99 -6.16
N VAL A 20 -14.63 -15.89 -6.44
CA VAL A 20 -14.87 -17.06 -7.31
C VAL A 20 -15.94 -17.99 -6.70
N TYR A 21 -15.89 -18.21 -5.40
CA TYR A 21 -16.88 -19.04 -4.69
C TYR A 21 -18.27 -18.40 -4.72
N HIS A 22 -18.38 -17.11 -4.48
CA HIS A 22 -19.66 -16.38 -4.57
C HIS A 22 -20.21 -16.32 -5.99
N ALA A 23 -19.35 -16.19 -7.01
CA ALA A 23 -19.78 -16.31 -8.41
C ALA A 23 -20.40 -17.70 -8.69
N PHE A 24 -19.79 -18.77 -8.15
CA PHE A 24 -20.36 -20.11 -8.23
C PHE A 24 -21.74 -20.21 -7.53
N GLN A 25 -21.86 -19.68 -6.31
CA GLN A 25 -23.13 -19.65 -5.57
C GLN A 25 -24.22 -18.86 -6.32
N ALA A 26 -23.84 -17.75 -6.96
CA ALA A 26 -24.73 -16.93 -7.78
C ALA A 26 -25.14 -17.61 -9.12
N GLY A 27 -24.64 -18.81 -9.41
CA GLY A 27 -25.00 -19.55 -10.62
C GLY A 27 -24.20 -19.19 -11.86
N ILE A 28 -23.13 -18.42 -11.74
CA ILE A 28 -22.24 -18.11 -12.85
C ILE A 28 -21.60 -19.41 -13.36
N ARG A 29 -21.69 -19.66 -14.64
CA ARG A 29 -21.18 -20.91 -15.25
C ARG A 29 -19.76 -20.79 -15.79
N ARG A 30 -19.27 -19.58 -16.09
CA ARG A 30 -17.94 -19.32 -16.62
C ARG A 30 -17.26 -18.28 -15.76
N CYS A 31 -16.11 -18.63 -15.20
CA CYS A 31 -15.28 -17.74 -14.41
C CYS A 31 -13.80 -17.99 -14.73
N TYR A 32 -13.11 -16.96 -15.18
CA TYR A 32 -11.74 -17.07 -15.62
C TYR A 32 -10.85 -16.12 -14.81
N VAL A 33 -9.69 -16.62 -14.39
CA VAL A 33 -8.74 -15.85 -13.60
C VAL A 33 -7.53 -15.49 -14.46
N HIS A 34 -7.24 -14.20 -14.55
CA HIS A 34 -6.00 -13.66 -15.10
C HIS A 34 -5.06 -13.40 -13.93
N ALA A 35 -4.05 -14.24 -13.74
CA ALA A 35 -3.22 -14.27 -12.55
C ALA A 35 -1.98 -13.38 -12.69
N LEU A 36 -1.85 -12.36 -11.87
CA LEU A 36 -0.62 -11.59 -11.72
C LEU A 36 0.21 -12.28 -10.62
N LEU A 37 1.48 -12.61 -10.93
CA LEU A 37 2.33 -13.34 -10.01
C LEU A 37 3.14 -12.36 -9.15
N ASP A 38 3.26 -12.66 -7.86
CA ASP A 38 3.97 -11.84 -6.89
C ASP A 38 5.48 -12.20 -6.86
N GLY A 39 6.00 -12.67 -5.76
CA GLY A 39 7.43 -12.93 -5.57
C GLY A 39 8.20 -11.73 -5.03
N ARG A 40 7.49 -10.66 -4.66
CA ARG A 40 8.02 -9.49 -3.99
C ARG A 40 7.51 -9.36 -2.55
N ASP A 41 6.19 -9.40 -2.40
CA ASP A 41 5.55 -9.29 -1.09
C ASP A 41 5.41 -10.66 -0.39
N VAL A 42 5.84 -11.72 -1.07
CA VAL A 42 5.89 -13.11 -0.62
C VAL A 42 7.18 -13.78 -1.11
N GLY A 43 7.37 -15.06 -0.81
CA GLY A 43 8.55 -15.81 -1.27
C GLY A 43 8.78 -15.68 -2.77
N VAL A 44 10.01 -15.42 -3.19
CA VAL A 44 10.39 -15.06 -4.57
C VAL A 44 9.97 -16.07 -5.66
N GLN A 45 9.72 -17.33 -5.29
CA GLN A 45 9.27 -18.40 -6.18
C GLN A 45 8.07 -19.18 -5.57
N SER A 46 7.13 -18.48 -4.93
CA SER A 46 5.98 -19.08 -4.25
C SER A 46 4.73 -19.23 -5.12
N ALA A 47 4.72 -18.75 -6.36
CA ALA A 47 3.53 -18.69 -7.22
C ALA A 47 2.82 -20.04 -7.38
N LEU A 48 3.56 -21.16 -7.46
CA LEU A 48 2.95 -22.49 -7.58
C LEU A 48 2.08 -22.85 -6.38
N THR A 49 2.45 -22.43 -5.17
CA THR A 49 1.64 -22.67 -3.97
C THR A 49 0.25 -22.03 -4.09
N TYR A 50 0.18 -20.82 -4.62
CA TYR A 50 -1.08 -20.10 -4.77
C TYR A 50 -1.90 -20.62 -5.96
N THR A 51 -1.25 -20.94 -7.08
CA THR A 51 -1.96 -21.50 -8.24
C THR A 51 -2.57 -22.87 -7.94
N GLU A 52 -1.88 -23.73 -7.19
CA GLU A 52 -2.40 -25.02 -6.73
C GLU A 52 -3.65 -24.90 -5.86
N GLN A 53 -3.69 -23.91 -4.97
CA GLN A 53 -4.88 -23.65 -4.16
C GLN A 53 -6.09 -23.27 -5.02
N PHE A 54 -5.88 -22.48 -6.07
CA PHE A 54 -6.96 -22.14 -7.01
C PHE A 54 -7.38 -23.32 -7.88
N GLU A 55 -6.44 -24.11 -8.40
CA GLU A 55 -6.76 -25.31 -9.19
C GLU A 55 -7.56 -26.32 -8.35
N LYS A 56 -7.23 -26.44 -7.06
CA LYS A 56 -8.01 -27.25 -6.12
C LYS A 56 -9.43 -26.69 -5.96
N LEU A 57 -9.59 -25.38 -5.72
CA LEU A 57 -10.90 -24.76 -5.65
C LEU A 57 -11.72 -25.00 -6.92
N PHE A 58 -11.16 -24.79 -8.10
CA PHE A 58 -11.87 -25.05 -9.37
C PHE A 58 -12.33 -26.50 -9.50
N SER A 59 -11.50 -27.45 -9.09
CA SER A 59 -11.84 -28.87 -9.12
C SER A 59 -12.99 -29.20 -8.16
N GLU A 60 -12.94 -28.71 -6.93
CA GLU A 60 -13.99 -28.90 -5.91
C GLU A 60 -15.34 -28.30 -6.36
N LEU A 61 -15.33 -27.12 -6.97
CA LEU A 61 -16.53 -26.49 -7.49
C LEU A 61 -17.10 -27.24 -8.69
N LYS A 62 -16.24 -27.78 -9.55
CA LYS A 62 -16.64 -28.59 -10.72
C LYS A 62 -17.23 -29.93 -10.31
N GLU A 63 -16.74 -30.55 -9.23
CA GLU A 63 -17.35 -31.77 -8.66
C GLU A 63 -18.77 -31.50 -8.15
N GLN A 64 -19.02 -30.33 -7.55
CA GLN A 64 -20.34 -29.92 -7.07
C GLN A 64 -21.32 -29.57 -8.20
N ARG A 65 -20.81 -29.00 -9.31
CA ARG A 65 -21.61 -28.64 -10.48
C ARG A 65 -20.81 -28.84 -11.76
N GLY A 66 -21.08 -29.93 -12.47
CA GLY A 66 -20.31 -30.37 -13.64
C GLY A 66 -20.38 -29.48 -14.87
N ASP A 67 -21.35 -28.56 -14.98
CA ASP A 67 -21.60 -27.67 -16.13
C ASP A 67 -20.90 -26.31 -16.03
N ILE A 68 -19.93 -26.16 -15.14
CA ILE A 68 -19.12 -24.94 -15.02
C ILE A 68 -17.79 -25.04 -15.78
N ASP A 69 -17.30 -23.91 -16.26
CA ASP A 69 -15.96 -23.73 -16.84
C ASP A 69 -15.20 -22.65 -16.06
N TYR A 70 -14.46 -23.08 -15.06
CA TYR A 70 -13.64 -22.25 -14.18
C TYR A 70 -12.18 -22.61 -14.40
N ALA A 71 -11.36 -21.63 -14.75
CA ALA A 71 -9.96 -21.86 -15.09
C ALA A 71 -9.11 -20.58 -14.99
N PHE A 72 -7.80 -20.75 -14.96
CA PHE A 72 -6.89 -19.69 -15.32
C PHE A 72 -6.93 -19.44 -16.84
N ALA A 73 -6.81 -18.17 -17.25
CA ALA A 73 -6.85 -17.78 -18.67
C ALA A 73 -5.52 -17.20 -19.17
N SER A 74 -4.86 -16.42 -18.38
CA SER A 74 -3.54 -15.85 -18.68
C SER A 74 -2.83 -15.45 -17.40
N GLY A 75 -1.57 -15.05 -17.48
CA GLY A 75 -0.83 -14.52 -16.35
C GLY A 75 0.52 -13.94 -16.74
N GLY A 76 1.24 -13.48 -15.72
CA GLY A 76 2.59 -12.92 -15.80
C GLY A 76 2.97 -12.28 -14.48
N GLY A 77 4.24 -11.99 -14.29
CA GLY A 77 4.76 -11.35 -13.10
C GLY A 77 4.33 -9.88 -13.00
N ARG A 78 4.08 -9.40 -11.79
CA ARG A 78 3.63 -8.03 -11.51
C ARG A 78 4.58 -6.93 -12.03
N GLU A 79 5.87 -7.23 -12.22
CA GLU A 79 6.83 -6.30 -12.81
C GLU A 79 6.95 -6.44 -14.32
N ALA A 80 6.37 -7.51 -14.90
CA ALA A 80 6.38 -7.76 -16.33
C ALA A 80 5.10 -7.29 -17.03
N VAL A 81 3.94 -7.35 -16.35
CA VAL A 81 2.64 -7.07 -16.98
C VAL A 81 1.68 -6.32 -16.05
N THR A 82 0.84 -5.50 -16.61
CA THR A 82 -0.39 -4.94 -16.02
C THR A 82 -0.19 -3.98 -14.86
N MET A 83 0.58 -4.36 -13.84
CA MET A 83 0.70 -3.62 -12.59
C MET A 83 1.78 -2.53 -12.70
N ASP A 84 1.42 -1.36 -13.16
CA ASP A 84 2.32 -0.21 -13.19
C ASP A 84 1.80 0.99 -12.39
N ARG A 85 2.71 1.88 -12.00
CA ARG A 85 2.42 3.15 -11.30
C ARG A 85 3.36 4.28 -11.72
N ASP A 86 4.30 3.97 -12.61
CA ASP A 86 5.40 4.87 -13.00
C ASP A 86 5.24 5.33 -14.45
N SER A 87 4.02 5.18 -15.02
CA SER A 87 3.68 5.49 -16.42
C SER A 87 4.46 4.66 -17.44
N ASN A 88 4.83 3.43 -17.06
CA ASN A 88 5.41 2.46 -17.99
C ASN A 88 4.28 1.75 -18.75
N TRP A 89 3.71 2.45 -19.72
CA TRP A 89 2.56 1.97 -20.48
C TRP A 89 2.85 0.72 -21.32
N GLU A 90 4.11 0.42 -21.63
CA GLU A 90 4.48 -0.85 -22.31
C GLU A 90 4.11 -2.07 -21.45
N LYS A 91 4.29 -1.99 -20.13
CA LYS A 91 3.89 -3.03 -19.20
C LYS A 91 2.36 -3.21 -19.17
N VAL A 92 1.63 -2.10 -19.20
CA VAL A 92 0.16 -2.12 -19.27
C VAL A 92 -0.33 -2.67 -20.60
N GLU A 93 0.33 -2.31 -21.71
CA GLU A 93 0.04 -2.84 -23.05
C GLU A 93 0.30 -4.36 -23.15
N GLU A 94 1.38 -4.84 -22.54
CA GLU A 94 1.62 -6.30 -22.49
C GLU A 94 0.49 -7.00 -21.72
N GLY A 95 0.04 -6.44 -20.59
CA GLY A 95 -1.16 -6.90 -19.90
C GLY A 95 -2.40 -6.89 -20.80
N TRP A 96 -2.61 -5.83 -21.56
CA TRP A 96 -3.69 -5.72 -22.53
C TRP A 96 -3.62 -6.81 -23.60
N ASN A 97 -2.43 -7.06 -24.13
CA ASN A 97 -2.22 -8.08 -25.16
C ASN A 97 -2.60 -9.48 -24.68
N ILE A 98 -2.20 -9.84 -23.46
CA ILE A 98 -2.48 -11.19 -22.93
C ILE A 98 -3.92 -11.33 -22.40
N HIS A 99 -4.48 -10.30 -21.72
CA HIS A 99 -5.79 -10.42 -21.07
C HIS A 99 -6.94 -10.14 -22.03
N VAL A 100 -6.81 -9.12 -22.89
CA VAL A 100 -7.87 -8.66 -23.79
C VAL A 100 -7.73 -9.31 -25.16
N LYS A 101 -6.53 -9.24 -25.78
CA LYS A 101 -6.34 -9.78 -27.13
C LYS A 101 -6.04 -11.30 -27.14
N GLY A 102 -5.71 -11.91 -26.00
CA GLY A 102 -5.31 -13.33 -25.91
C GLY A 102 -4.06 -13.65 -26.73
N LYS A 103 -3.16 -12.66 -26.89
CA LYS A 103 -1.96 -12.73 -27.71
C LYS A 103 -0.72 -12.77 -26.85
N SER A 104 0.11 -13.79 -27.04
CA SER A 104 1.47 -13.90 -26.54
C SER A 104 2.20 -14.95 -27.34
N GLU A 105 3.50 -14.83 -27.48
CA GLU A 105 4.37 -15.91 -27.95
C GLU A 105 4.45 -17.04 -26.92
N ASN A 106 4.24 -16.73 -25.65
CA ASN A 106 4.27 -17.67 -24.55
C ASN A 106 2.88 -18.27 -24.34
N ARG A 107 2.65 -19.50 -24.86
CA ARG A 107 1.36 -20.17 -24.83
C ARG A 107 1.48 -21.55 -24.18
N PHE A 108 0.69 -21.79 -23.14
CA PHE A 108 0.79 -23.01 -22.33
C PHE A 108 -0.59 -23.63 -22.06
N PRO A 109 -0.69 -24.94 -21.86
CA PRO A 109 -1.96 -25.57 -21.51
C PRO A 109 -2.38 -25.32 -20.06
N ARG A 110 -1.43 -25.14 -19.14
CA ARG A 110 -1.66 -24.93 -17.69
C ARG A 110 -0.74 -23.85 -17.16
N ILE A 111 -1.16 -23.17 -16.09
CA ILE A 111 -0.39 -22.13 -15.44
C ILE A 111 0.92 -22.68 -14.84
N ARG A 112 0.89 -23.89 -14.28
CA ARG A 112 2.09 -24.59 -13.79
C ARG A 112 3.13 -24.74 -14.89
N ASP A 113 2.71 -25.18 -16.10
CA ASP A 113 3.64 -25.41 -17.22
C ASP A 113 4.33 -24.11 -17.64
N ALA A 114 3.62 -22.98 -17.57
CA ALA A 114 4.20 -21.65 -17.84
C ALA A 114 5.27 -21.26 -16.80
N ILE A 115 4.94 -21.38 -15.52
CA ILE A 115 5.85 -21.01 -14.43
C ILE A 115 7.11 -21.89 -14.45
N GLU A 116 6.95 -23.20 -14.57
CA GLU A 116 8.06 -24.16 -14.64
C GLU A 116 8.94 -23.93 -15.88
N TYR A 117 8.34 -23.65 -17.02
CA TYR A 117 9.08 -23.32 -18.26
C TYR A 117 10.00 -22.12 -18.05
N PHE A 118 9.51 -21.02 -17.48
CA PHE A 118 10.34 -19.84 -17.27
C PHE A 118 11.41 -20.05 -16.22
N ARG A 119 11.15 -20.82 -15.17
CA ARG A 119 12.18 -21.20 -14.17
C ARG A 119 13.28 -22.08 -14.76
N ILE A 120 12.94 -22.92 -15.75
CA ILE A 120 13.96 -23.73 -16.48
C ILE A 120 14.71 -22.85 -17.48
N LYS A 121 14.02 -22.01 -18.24
CA LYS A 121 14.61 -21.15 -19.27
C LYS A 121 15.52 -20.07 -18.70
N SER A 122 15.19 -19.56 -17.53
CA SER A 122 15.93 -18.52 -16.83
C SER A 122 16.13 -18.91 -15.37
N PRO A 123 17.13 -19.76 -15.06
CA PRO A 123 17.38 -20.19 -13.68
C PRO A 123 17.59 -19.01 -12.75
N GLY A 124 16.84 -19.00 -11.65
CA GLY A 124 16.86 -17.90 -10.68
C GLY A 124 15.86 -16.79 -10.94
N ILE A 125 15.06 -16.85 -12.02
CA ILE A 125 13.96 -15.91 -12.23
C ILE A 125 13.04 -15.93 -11.02
N ILE A 126 12.66 -14.74 -10.55
CA ILE A 126 11.68 -14.58 -9.48
C ILE A 126 10.29 -14.37 -10.10
N ASP A 127 9.25 -14.74 -9.38
CA ASP A 127 7.91 -14.82 -9.95
C ASP A 127 7.38 -13.48 -10.46
N GLN A 128 7.76 -12.36 -9.83
CA GLN A 128 7.38 -11.02 -10.29
C GLN A 128 7.89 -10.66 -11.69
N ASP A 129 8.96 -11.31 -12.16
CA ASP A 129 9.60 -11.00 -13.44
C ASP A 129 9.22 -12.02 -14.55
N ILE A 130 8.35 -12.98 -14.26
CA ILE A 130 7.88 -13.96 -15.26
C ILE A 130 7.16 -13.21 -16.39
N PRO A 131 7.61 -13.40 -17.67
CA PRO A 131 6.96 -12.75 -18.80
C PRO A 131 5.49 -13.11 -18.94
N GLY A 132 4.74 -12.23 -19.62
CA GLY A 132 3.33 -12.45 -19.92
C GLY A 132 3.09 -13.74 -20.74
N PHE A 133 2.05 -14.49 -20.37
CA PHE A 133 1.66 -15.73 -21.05
C PHE A 133 0.15 -15.88 -21.17
N VAL A 134 -0.29 -16.64 -22.17
CA VAL A 134 -1.69 -16.99 -22.41
C VAL A 134 -1.87 -18.49 -22.23
N LEU A 135 -2.92 -18.88 -21.52
CA LEU A 135 -3.29 -20.29 -21.41
C LEU A 135 -4.21 -20.71 -22.56
N VAL A 136 -3.98 -21.90 -23.08
CA VAL A 136 -4.65 -22.37 -24.27
C VAL A 136 -5.33 -23.73 -24.09
N ARG A 137 -6.49 -23.85 -24.69
CA ARG A 137 -7.24 -25.12 -24.82
C ARG A 137 -7.54 -25.34 -26.29
N ASN A 138 -7.14 -26.48 -26.85
CA ASN A 138 -7.28 -26.79 -28.29
C ASN A 138 -6.68 -25.71 -29.22
N GLY A 139 -5.52 -25.15 -28.84
CA GLY A 139 -4.79 -24.13 -29.61
C GLY A 139 -5.35 -22.72 -29.54
N LYS A 140 -6.48 -22.51 -28.88
CA LYS A 140 -7.08 -21.18 -28.66
C LYS A 140 -6.90 -20.72 -27.21
N ALA A 141 -6.86 -19.40 -26.98
CA ALA A 141 -6.91 -18.86 -25.62
C ALA A 141 -8.13 -19.43 -24.87
N ILE A 142 -7.94 -19.78 -23.59
CA ILE A 142 -9.02 -20.32 -22.74
C ILE A 142 -10.12 -19.27 -22.60
N ALA A 143 -9.74 -18.04 -22.32
CA ALA A 143 -10.64 -16.88 -22.30
C ALA A 143 -9.87 -15.59 -22.55
N THR A 144 -10.58 -14.58 -22.99
CA THR A 144 -10.17 -13.19 -23.13
C THR A 144 -11.23 -12.29 -22.49
N ILE A 145 -10.89 -11.05 -22.21
CA ILE A 145 -11.86 -10.05 -21.75
C ILE A 145 -12.62 -9.53 -22.98
N GLU A 146 -13.92 -9.74 -23.02
CA GLU A 146 -14.78 -9.47 -24.17
C GLU A 146 -16.00 -8.64 -23.76
N ASP A 147 -16.75 -8.15 -24.76
CA ASP A 147 -17.99 -7.41 -24.53
C ASP A 147 -18.97 -8.18 -23.65
N ASN A 148 -19.68 -7.45 -22.81
CA ASN A 148 -20.67 -7.96 -21.86
C ASN A 148 -20.11 -8.89 -20.77
N HIS A 149 -18.79 -8.94 -20.57
CA HIS A 149 -18.21 -9.60 -19.44
C HIS A 149 -18.29 -8.72 -18.17
N GLY A 150 -18.44 -9.35 -17.01
CA GLY A 150 -18.09 -8.75 -15.72
C GLY A 150 -16.59 -8.92 -15.48
N LEU A 151 -15.89 -7.85 -15.21
CA LEU A 151 -14.45 -7.84 -14.91
C LEU A 151 -14.23 -7.29 -13.51
N ILE A 152 -13.71 -8.11 -12.61
CA ILE A 152 -13.34 -7.68 -11.26
C ILE A 152 -11.82 -7.59 -11.16
N PHE A 153 -11.31 -6.42 -10.76
CA PHE A 153 -9.90 -6.25 -10.43
C PHE A 153 -9.74 -6.39 -8.91
N THR A 154 -9.11 -7.48 -8.47
CA THR A 154 -9.14 -7.90 -7.06
C THR A 154 -8.05 -7.28 -6.19
N ASN A 155 -7.23 -6.39 -6.75
CA ASN A 155 -6.32 -5.57 -5.95
C ASN A 155 -7.11 -4.52 -5.17
N PHE A 156 -6.85 -4.40 -3.87
CA PHE A 156 -7.46 -3.36 -3.03
C PHE A 156 -6.59 -2.10 -2.91
N ARG A 157 -5.29 -2.18 -3.21
CA ARG A 157 -4.40 -1.03 -3.29
C ARG A 157 -4.36 -0.48 -4.72
N GLY A 158 -4.69 0.81 -4.86
CA GLY A 158 -4.93 1.44 -6.16
C GLY A 158 -3.69 1.79 -6.96
N ASP A 159 -2.55 2.09 -6.32
CA ASP A 159 -1.37 2.68 -6.97
C ASP A 159 -0.92 1.96 -8.26
N ARG A 160 -1.00 0.64 -8.31
CA ARG A 160 -0.65 -0.18 -9.48
C ARG A 160 -1.86 -0.75 -10.23
N ALA A 161 -3.07 -0.27 -9.92
CA ALA A 161 -4.30 -0.69 -10.57
C ALA A 161 -4.92 0.40 -11.46
N ILE A 162 -4.60 1.66 -11.21
CA ILE A 162 -5.15 2.84 -11.90
C ILE A 162 -4.92 2.77 -13.40
N GLU A 163 -3.68 2.53 -13.84
CA GLU A 163 -3.31 2.60 -15.26
C GLU A 163 -4.03 1.56 -16.11
N PHE A 164 -4.10 0.31 -15.64
CA PHE A 164 -4.87 -0.73 -16.34
C PHE A 164 -6.38 -0.45 -16.29
N SER A 165 -6.89 0.10 -15.19
CA SER A 165 -8.28 0.51 -15.09
C SER A 165 -8.61 1.62 -16.10
N LYS A 166 -7.74 2.63 -16.25
CA LYS A 166 -7.86 3.66 -17.29
C LYS A 166 -7.87 3.05 -18.68
N ALA A 167 -6.96 2.10 -18.96
CA ALA A 167 -6.93 1.40 -20.23
C ALA A 167 -8.24 0.67 -20.59
N ILE A 168 -8.97 0.15 -19.60
CA ILE A 168 -10.27 -0.49 -19.79
C ILE A 168 -11.40 0.56 -19.92
N LEU A 169 -11.41 1.57 -19.05
CA LEU A 169 -12.58 2.43 -18.83
C LEU A 169 -12.62 3.67 -19.73
N GLU A 170 -11.48 4.30 -20.00
CA GLU A 170 -11.44 5.55 -20.77
C GLU A 170 -11.77 5.33 -22.25
N GLU A 171 -12.60 6.19 -22.82
CA GLU A 171 -12.88 6.19 -24.25
C GLU A 171 -11.71 6.71 -25.05
N GLU A 172 -11.20 7.88 -24.66
CA GLU A 172 -9.98 8.48 -25.21
C GLU A 172 -8.79 8.03 -24.37
N PHE A 173 -7.90 7.26 -24.97
CA PHE A 173 -6.75 6.68 -24.29
C PHE A 173 -5.50 6.82 -25.16
N PRO A 174 -4.59 7.75 -24.83
CA PRO A 174 -3.50 8.15 -25.72
C PRO A 174 -2.22 7.30 -25.60
N HIS A 175 -2.14 6.37 -24.65
CA HIS A 175 -0.87 5.77 -24.25
C HIS A 175 -0.42 4.60 -25.14
N PHE A 176 -1.35 3.81 -25.66
CA PHE A 176 -1.08 2.76 -26.68
C PHE A 176 -2.33 2.46 -27.50
N GLU A 177 -2.14 1.82 -28.67
CA GLU A 177 -3.25 1.50 -29.58
C GLU A 177 -3.98 0.22 -29.14
N ARG A 178 -5.18 0.39 -28.61
CA ARG A 178 -5.98 -0.74 -28.10
C ARG A 178 -6.54 -1.64 -29.20
N HIS A 179 -6.81 -1.11 -30.41
CA HIS A 179 -7.54 -1.71 -31.54
C HIS A 179 -8.94 -2.22 -31.21
N VAL A 180 -9.14 -2.81 -30.03
CA VAL A 180 -10.42 -3.28 -29.49
C VAL A 180 -10.51 -2.80 -28.05
N ARG A 181 -11.62 -2.19 -27.68
CA ARG A 181 -11.97 -1.84 -26.30
C ARG A 181 -13.24 -2.61 -25.91
N PRO A 182 -13.14 -3.65 -25.07
CA PRO A 182 -14.32 -4.41 -24.66
C PRO A 182 -15.22 -3.58 -23.77
N GLN A 183 -16.52 -3.66 -24.02
CA GLN A 183 -17.55 -3.04 -23.18
C GLN A 183 -17.85 -3.99 -22.02
N VAL A 184 -17.20 -3.79 -20.89
CA VAL A 184 -17.32 -4.64 -19.70
C VAL A 184 -17.96 -3.90 -18.54
N MET A 185 -18.62 -4.62 -17.64
CA MET A 185 -18.89 -4.14 -16.31
C MET A 185 -17.61 -4.28 -15.48
N PHE A 186 -16.85 -3.19 -15.33
CA PHE A 186 -15.61 -3.19 -14.56
C PHE A 186 -15.91 -2.83 -13.11
N VAL A 187 -15.37 -3.64 -12.17
CA VAL A 187 -15.53 -3.44 -10.74
C VAL A 187 -14.16 -3.55 -10.07
N GLY A 188 -13.74 -2.53 -9.34
CA GLY A 188 -12.57 -2.59 -8.47
C GLY A 188 -12.86 -3.23 -7.11
N MET A 189 -11.85 -3.72 -6.42
CA MET A 189 -12.03 -4.02 -5.00
C MET A 189 -12.32 -2.76 -4.20
N THR A 190 -11.63 -1.67 -4.54
CA THR A 190 -11.82 -0.33 -3.98
C THR A 190 -11.88 0.68 -5.13
N GLN A 191 -12.25 1.91 -4.85
CA GLN A 191 -12.04 3.02 -5.77
C GLN A 191 -10.54 3.40 -5.74
N TYR A 192 -9.85 3.22 -6.87
CA TYR A 192 -8.41 3.38 -6.96
C TYR A 192 -7.96 4.83 -7.09
N ASP A 193 -8.77 5.64 -7.77
CA ASP A 193 -8.59 7.08 -7.89
C ASP A 193 -9.92 7.76 -7.57
N GLN A 194 -9.92 8.56 -6.50
CA GLN A 194 -11.12 9.26 -6.05
C GLN A 194 -11.38 10.54 -6.83
N ASP A 195 -10.34 11.16 -7.38
CA ASP A 195 -10.48 12.41 -8.14
C ASP A 195 -11.04 12.14 -9.53
N ASP A 196 -10.56 11.08 -10.17
CA ASP A 196 -11.03 10.63 -11.49
C ASP A 196 -12.20 9.62 -11.39
N GLU A 197 -12.65 9.30 -10.18
CA GLU A 197 -13.68 8.28 -9.88
C GLU A 197 -13.41 6.91 -10.53
N ILE A 198 -12.16 6.45 -10.51
CA ILE A 198 -11.71 5.22 -11.16
C ILE A 198 -11.49 4.08 -10.15
N PRO A 199 -12.20 2.96 -10.32
CA PRO A 199 -13.42 2.82 -11.11
C PRO A 199 -14.63 3.44 -10.38
N SER A 200 -15.70 3.74 -11.12
CA SER A 200 -16.97 4.18 -10.53
C SER A 200 -17.66 3.08 -9.72
N GLU A 201 -17.48 1.82 -10.13
CA GLU A 201 -18.04 0.65 -9.45
C GLU A 201 -16.97 -0.08 -8.66
N TYR A 202 -17.20 -0.32 -7.37
CA TYR A 202 -16.26 -1.02 -6.49
C TYR A 202 -16.97 -1.80 -5.38
N LEU A 203 -16.31 -2.86 -4.88
CA LEU A 203 -16.91 -3.77 -3.90
C LEU A 203 -16.84 -3.22 -2.47
N VAL A 204 -15.75 -2.55 -2.12
CA VAL A 204 -15.49 -2.04 -0.78
C VAL A 204 -15.22 -0.55 -0.86
N GLY A 205 -16.13 0.24 -0.31
CA GLY A 205 -15.93 1.68 -0.15
C GLY A 205 -14.77 1.97 0.81
N THR A 206 -14.04 3.03 0.53
CA THR A 206 -13.09 3.55 1.51
C THR A 206 -13.87 3.87 2.78
N PRO A 207 -13.43 3.41 3.96
CA PRO A 207 -14.05 3.85 5.20
C PRO A 207 -14.03 5.37 5.22
N LYS A 208 -15.21 6.00 5.21
CA LYS A 208 -15.30 7.45 5.36
C LYS A 208 -14.86 7.78 6.78
N VAL A 209 -13.79 8.52 6.89
CA VAL A 209 -13.40 9.14 8.14
C VAL A 209 -13.99 10.55 8.12
N ASP A 210 -15.25 10.65 8.53
CA ASP A 210 -16.01 11.92 8.48
C ASP A 210 -15.39 12.99 9.38
N GLU A 211 -14.73 12.57 10.46
CA GLU A 211 -14.14 13.43 11.49
C GLU A 211 -12.65 13.10 11.70
N PRO A 212 -11.76 13.33 10.69
CA PRO A 212 -10.33 13.12 10.88
C PRO A 212 -9.77 14.08 11.92
N PHE A 213 -8.67 13.71 12.55
CA PHE A 213 -8.05 14.51 13.60
C PHE A 213 -7.78 15.97 13.14
N GLY A 214 -7.32 16.17 11.91
CA GLY A 214 -7.08 17.49 11.33
C GLY A 214 -8.32 18.39 11.35
N LYS A 215 -9.49 17.86 10.95
CA LYS A 215 -10.77 18.58 10.98
C LYS A 215 -11.15 19.01 12.42
N ARG A 216 -11.00 18.09 13.37
CA ARG A 216 -11.29 18.38 14.79
C ARG A 216 -10.39 19.48 15.36
N ILE A 217 -9.12 19.55 14.94
CA ILE A 217 -8.22 20.64 15.31
C ILE A 217 -8.71 21.98 14.76
N LEU A 218 -9.23 22.01 13.52
CA LEU A 218 -9.83 23.21 12.93
C LEU A 218 -11.09 23.67 13.67
N GLU A 219 -11.97 22.75 14.06
CA GLU A 219 -13.18 23.04 14.81
C GLU A 219 -12.90 23.63 16.19
N LEU A 220 -11.75 23.33 16.77
CA LEU A 220 -11.24 23.96 17.99
C LEU A 220 -10.64 25.36 17.74
N GLY A 221 -10.58 25.81 16.49
CA GLY A 221 -9.96 27.10 16.12
C GLY A 221 -8.43 27.09 16.21
N LEU A 222 -7.79 25.91 16.17
CA LEU A 222 -6.36 25.75 16.29
C LEU A 222 -5.71 25.65 14.92
N LYS A 223 -4.65 26.44 14.70
CA LYS A 223 -3.85 26.35 13.48
C LYS A 223 -2.90 25.16 13.51
N GLN A 224 -2.69 24.54 12.37
CA GLN A 224 -1.85 23.36 12.25
C GLN A 224 -0.96 23.38 11.01
N PHE A 225 0.16 22.65 11.06
CA PHE A 225 0.97 22.37 9.89
C PHE A 225 1.21 20.88 9.68
N ARG A 226 1.44 20.50 8.42
CA ARG A 226 1.85 19.17 7.98
C ARG A 226 3.17 19.31 7.24
N LEU A 227 4.15 18.47 7.57
CA LEU A 227 5.49 18.58 7.00
C LEU A 227 6.08 17.21 6.74
N SER A 228 6.46 16.95 5.51
CA SER A 228 7.20 15.75 5.13
C SER A 228 7.87 15.96 3.77
N GLU A 229 8.71 15.00 3.39
CA GLU A 229 9.21 14.90 2.02
C GLU A 229 8.27 14.06 1.14
N THR A 230 8.45 14.11 -0.19
CA THR A 230 7.57 13.50 -1.21
C THR A 230 7.15 12.07 -0.86
N GLN A 231 8.08 11.25 -0.34
CA GLN A 231 7.83 9.82 -0.08
C GLN A 231 6.75 9.56 0.98
N LYS A 232 6.59 10.47 1.94
CA LYS A 232 5.64 10.35 3.05
C LYS A 232 4.68 11.56 3.17
N TYR A 233 4.67 12.45 2.19
CA TYR A 233 3.75 13.58 2.18
C TYR A 233 2.28 13.17 2.18
N PRO A 234 1.83 12.17 1.39
CA PRO A 234 0.45 11.69 1.47
C PRO A 234 0.08 11.13 2.85
N HIS A 235 1.05 10.61 3.60
CA HIS A 235 0.80 10.05 4.95
C HIS A 235 0.47 11.12 5.98
N VAL A 236 1.04 12.32 5.84
CA VAL A 236 0.74 13.45 6.74
C VAL A 236 -0.39 14.34 6.23
N THR A 237 -0.84 14.17 4.98
CA THR A 237 -1.91 14.94 4.35
C THR A 237 -3.11 14.06 4.03
N PHE A 238 -3.15 13.46 2.86
CA PHE A 238 -4.28 12.68 2.34
C PHE A 238 -4.78 11.59 3.31
N PHE A 239 -3.90 10.67 3.73
CA PHE A 239 -4.31 9.57 4.61
C PHE A 239 -4.69 10.05 6.01
N TYR A 240 -3.94 10.99 6.55
CA TYR A 240 -4.21 11.55 7.88
C TYR A 240 -5.47 12.39 7.92
N ASN A 241 -5.86 12.96 6.80
CA ASN A 241 -7.04 13.84 6.68
C ASN A 241 -8.27 13.10 6.10
N GLY A 242 -8.32 11.78 6.23
CA GLY A 242 -9.49 10.97 5.84
C GLY A 242 -9.77 10.93 4.35
N GLY A 243 -8.73 11.11 3.51
CA GLY A 243 -8.82 11.06 2.05
C GLY A 243 -8.90 12.43 1.36
N TYR A 244 -8.83 13.53 2.10
CA TYR A 244 -8.75 14.87 1.51
C TYR A 244 -7.30 15.26 1.21
N ARG A 245 -7.02 15.60 -0.05
CA ARG A 245 -5.67 15.97 -0.51
C ARG A 245 -5.28 17.39 -0.11
N GLU A 246 -6.24 18.30 -0.24
CA GLU A 246 -6.05 19.71 0.05
C GLU A 246 -6.40 20.04 1.49
N PRO A 247 -5.84 21.12 2.05
CA PRO A 247 -6.29 21.64 3.33
C PRO A 247 -7.79 21.90 3.35
N LEU A 248 -8.47 21.49 4.41
CA LEU A 248 -9.91 21.80 4.62
C LEU A 248 -10.13 23.32 4.79
N ASP A 249 -9.16 23.99 5.40
CA ASP A 249 -9.09 25.45 5.51
C ASP A 249 -7.64 25.92 5.37
N SER A 250 -7.29 26.44 4.20
CA SER A 250 -5.94 26.92 3.90
C SER A 250 -5.49 28.13 4.73
N SER A 251 -6.40 28.80 5.45
CA SER A 251 -6.04 29.87 6.39
C SER A 251 -5.59 29.34 7.75
N MET A 252 -5.93 28.08 8.06
CA MET A 252 -5.67 27.42 9.34
C MET A 252 -4.71 26.23 9.21
N GLU A 253 -4.57 25.66 8.01
CA GLU A 253 -3.74 24.48 7.72
C GLU A 253 -2.63 24.84 6.73
N ASN A 254 -1.40 24.55 7.10
CA ASN A 254 -0.24 24.70 6.21
C ASN A 254 0.33 23.32 5.85
N TYR A 255 0.15 22.87 4.62
CA TYR A 255 0.72 21.65 4.08
C TYR A 255 2.02 21.96 3.35
N HIS A 256 3.15 21.58 3.92
CA HIS A 256 4.47 21.90 3.40
C HIS A 256 5.20 20.64 2.92
N LEU A 257 5.39 20.57 1.60
CA LEU A 257 6.15 19.53 0.93
C LEU A 257 7.61 19.93 0.79
N ILE A 258 8.51 19.01 1.11
CA ILE A 258 9.92 19.07 0.74
C ILE A 258 10.16 18.01 -0.33
N GLU A 259 10.65 18.41 -1.51
CA GLU A 259 10.88 17.51 -2.63
C GLU A 259 11.97 16.50 -2.30
N SER A 260 11.66 15.18 -2.39
CA SER A 260 12.66 14.11 -2.28
C SER A 260 13.61 14.10 -3.48
N ASP A 261 14.84 13.66 -3.26
CA ASP A 261 15.79 13.50 -4.37
C ASP A 261 15.36 12.35 -5.29
N LYS A 262 15.48 12.57 -6.60
CA LYS A 262 15.20 11.56 -7.63
C LYS A 262 16.42 10.66 -7.82
N ILE A 263 16.57 9.66 -6.97
CA ILE A 263 17.70 8.73 -6.95
C ILE A 263 17.21 7.27 -7.09
N PRO A 264 18.02 6.38 -7.66
CA PRO A 264 17.63 4.98 -7.87
C PRO A 264 17.39 4.20 -6.56
N SER A 265 18.11 4.57 -5.48
CA SER A 265 17.98 3.92 -4.17
C SER A 265 18.35 4.89 -3.06
N PHE A 266 17.52 4.96 -2.03
CA PHE A 266 17.78 5.78 -0.84
C PHE A 266 18.91 5.23 0.05
N ALA A 267 19.38 4.00 -0.15
CA ALA A 267 20.59 3.50 0.51
C ALA A 267 21.84 4.33 0.16
N SER A 268 21.88 4.94 -1.03
CA SER A 268 23.00 5.81 -1.44
C SER A 268 23.02 7.17 -0.73
N GLN A 269 21.86 7.59 -0.19
CA GLN A 269 21.70 8.89 0.49
C GLN A 269 20.73 8.74 1.67
N PRO A 270 21.11 7.99 2.74
CA PRO A 270 20.19 7.64 3.82
C PRO A 270 19.71 8.83 4.66
N GLY A 271 20.43 9.96 4.60
CA GLY A 271 20.00 11.21 5.23
C GLY A 271 18.73 11.82 4.62
N MET A 272 18.43 11.48 3.36
CA MET A 272 17.26 11.98 2.64
C MET A 272 17.04 13.50 2.89
N LYS A 273 15.84 13.92 3.25
CA LYS A 273 15.51 15.33 3.54
C LYS A 273 15.36 15.64 5.04
N ALA A 274 15.85 14.76 5.93
CA ALA A 274 15.66 14.96 7.37
C ALA A 274 16.18 16.30 7.89
N GLY A 275 17.32 16.78 7.39
CA GLY A 275 17.87 18.09 7.76
C GLY A 275 16.98 19.25 7.33
N GLU A 276 16.46 19.23 6.10
CA GLU A 276 15.55 20.25 5.58
C GLU A 276 14.21 20.24 6.31
N ILE A 277 13.66 19.05 6.58
CA ILE A 277 12.45 18.86 7.39
C ILE A 277 12.66 19.45 8.79
N SER A 278 13.76 19.12 9.46
CA SER A 278 14.06 19.62 10.80
C SER A 278 14.16 21.15 10.83
N ASN A 279 14.87 21.75 9.86
CA ASN A 279 15.01 23.21 9.79
C ASN A 279 13.65 23.90 9.60
N LYS A 280 12.80 23.37 8.71
CA LYS A 280 11.46 23.92 8.48
C LYS A 280 10.54 23.71 9.69
N ALA A 281 10.63 22.56 10.36
CA ALA A 281 9.91 22.32 11.60
C ALA A 281 10.28 23.32 12.68
N VAL A 282 11.57 23.58 12.88
CA VAL A 282 12.06 24.58 13.85
C VAL A 282 11.55 25.99 13.51
N GLU A 283 11.52 26.36 12.22
CA GLU A 283 10.93 27.63 11.77
C GLU A 283 9.45 27.73 12.18
N PHE A 284 8.64 26.71 11.87
CA PHE A 284 7.21 26.68 12.22
C PHE A 284 6.97 26.70 13.73
N ILE A 285 7.75 25.93 14.50
CA ILE A 285 7.62 25.88 15.96
C ILE A 285 7.96 27.26 16.57
N ARG A 286 9.06 27.89 16.15
CA ARG A 286 9.49 29.17 16.67
C ARG A 286 8.62 30.35 16.26
N SER A 287 7.86 30.21 15.17
CA SER A 287 6.90 31.25 14.76
C SER A 287 5.80 31.46 15.80
N GLY A 288 5.48 30.44 16.60
CA GLY A 288 4.36 30.48 17.55
C GLY A 288 2.98 30.56 16.89
N GLU A 289 2.91 30.42 15.55
CA GLU A 289 1.68 30.53 14.80
C GLU A 289 0.78 29.30 14.95
N TYR A 290 1.40 28.11 15.06
CA TYR A 290 0.70 26.84 15.04
C TYR A 290 0.60 26.23 16.43
N GLN A 291 -0.57 25.69 16.77
CA GLN A 291 -0.82 24.97 18.01
C GLN A 291 -0.64 23.46 17.87
N TYR A 292 -0.67 22.97 16.64
CA TYR A 292 -0.42 21.55 16.33
C TYR A 292 0.48 21.42 15.08
N GLY A 293 1.37 20.44 15.08
CA GLY A 293 2.19 20.10 13.93
C GLY A 293 2.35 18.59 13.78
N LEU A 294 2.24 18.09 12.55
CA LEU A 294 2.55 16.70 12.21
C LEU A 294 3.73 16.67 11.24
N ILE A 295 4.77 15.96 11.63
CA ILE A 295 6.01 15.81 10.87
C ILE A 295 6.25 14.33 10.64
N ASN A 296 6.64 13.95 9.43
CA ASN A 296 7.08 12.59 9.14
C ASN A 296 8.50 12.63 8.55
N PHE A 297 9.37 11.78 9.11
CA PHE A 297 10.69 11.47 8.59
C PHE A 297 10.63 10.13 7.86
N ALA A 298 10.79 10.14 6.56
CA ALA A 298 10.66 8.95 5.71
C ALA A 298 11.86 7.99 5.80
N ASN A 299 12.94 8.43 6.42
CA ASN A 299 14.26 7.80 6.34
C ASN A 299 14.29 6.33 6.74
N ALA A 300 13.84 5.99 7.95
CA ALA A 300 13.93 4.62 8.48
C ALA A 300 13.16 3.61 7.63
N ASP A 301 11.97 4.01 7.13
CA ASP A 301 11.13 3.16 6.28
C ASP A 301 11.71 3.03 4.88
N MET A 302 11.96 4.14 4.20
CA MET A 302 12.41 4.13 2.80
C MET A 302 13.78 3.48 2.63
N VAL A 303 14.70 3.70 3.56
CA VAL A 303 16.02 3.06 3.54
C VAL A 303 15.93 1.61 4.01
N GLY A 304 15.09 1.30 5.00
CA GLY A 304 14.83 -0.07 5.46
C GLY A 304 14.36 -0.99 4.32
N HIS A 305 13.49 -0.50 3.44
CA HIS A 305 13.03 -1.22 2.24
C HIS A 305 14.15 -1.59 1.27
N THR A 306 15.32 -0.97 1.34
CA THR A 306 16.47 -1.33 0.51
C THR A 306 17.19 -2.61 0.96
N GLY A 307 16.98 -3.03 2.21
CA GLY A 307 17.67 -4.15 2.83
C GLY A 307 19.12 -3.85 3.23
N ASP A 308 19.62 -2.64 3.02
CA ASP A 308 20.96 -2.23 3.43
C ASP A 308 20.98 -1.80 4.90
N PHE A 309 21.45 -2.69 5.76
CA PHE A 309 21.49 -2.47 7.20
C PHE A 309 22.32 -1.24 7.61
N GLN A 310 23.49 -1.04 6.96
CA GLN A 310 24.35 0.09 7.32
C GLN A 310 23.74 1.42 6.89
N ALA A 311 23.10 1.45 5.73
CA ALA A 311 22.35 2.62 5.28
C ALA A 311 21.16 2.92 6.22
N ALA A 312 20.42 1.89 6.66
CA ALA A 312 19.32 2.05 7.61
C ALA A 312 19.80 2.59 8.96
N LEU A 313 20.94 2.12 9.47
CA LEU A 313 21.56 2.66 10.68
C LEU A 313 21.85 4.16 10.53
N ASN A 314 22.50 4.54 9.43
CA ASN A 314 22.82 5.95 9.14
C ASN A 314 21.55 6.80 8.98
N ALA A 315 20.47 6.23 8.43
CA ALA A 315 19.17 6.88 8.31
C ALA A 315 18.58 7.21 9.70
N VAL A 316 18.57 6.26 10.61
CA VAL A 316 18.07 6.44 11.98
C VAL A 316 18.92 7.45 12.75
N GLU A 317 20.26 7.37 12.67
CA GLU A 317 21.16 8.35 13.29
C GLU A 317 20.92 9.77 12.77
N THR A 318 20.65 9.92 11.47
CA THR A 318 20.32 11.22 10.87
C THR A 318 19.02 11.78 11.41
N VAL A 319 17.99 10.94 11.59
CA VAL A 319 16.72 11.35 12.21
C VAL A 319 16.92 11.75 13.66
N ASP A 320 17.73 11.05 14.43
CA ASP A 320 18.04 11.40 15.83
C ASP A 320 18.68 12.80 15.93
N VAL A 321 19.65 13.11 15.06
CA VAL A 321 20.25 14.45 14.98
C VAL A 321 19.22 15.52 14.61
N ALA A 322 18.32 15.23 13.66
CA ALA A 322 17.25 16.12 13.23
C ALA A 322 16.26 16.38 14.38
N LEU A 323 15.86 15.34 15.11
CA LEU A 323 14.98 15.42 16.28
C LEU A 323 15.57 16.28 17.41
N ASN A 324 16.87 16.22 17.65
CA ASN A 324 17.51 17.06 18.66
C ASN A 324 17.28 18.57 18.44
N SER A 325 17.26 19.02 17.17
CA SER A 325 16.96 20.41 16.83
C SER A 325 15.49 20.77 17.14
N ILE A 326 14.56 19.84 16.85
CA ILE A 326 13.14 20.00 17.15
C ILE A 326 12.91 20.04 18.68
N VAL A 327 13.51 19.10 19.43
CA VAL A 327 13.43 19.05 20.90
C VAL A 327 13.85 20.39 21.54
N ARG A 328 14.94 20.99 21.05
CA ARG A 328 15.40 22.30 21.55
C ARG A 328 14.38 23.40 21.25
N ALA A 329 13.83 23.46 20.05
CA ALA A 329 12.81 24.45 19.70
C ALA A 329 11.52 24.27 20.53
N ILE A 330 11.08 23.04 20.74
CA ILE A 330 9.94 22.71 21.60
C ILE A 330 10.20 23.15 23.04
N ALA A 331 11.40 22.89 23.59
CA ALA A 331 11.76 23.32 24.92
C ALA A 331 11.76 24.87 25.08
N GLU A 332 12.32 25.58 24.10
CA GLU A 332 12.32 27.05 24.04
C GLU A 332 10.88 27.62 24.04
N MET A 333 9.99 26.99 23.26
CA MET A 333 8.60 27.42 23.10
C MET A 333 7.67 26.86 24.19
N LYS A 334 8.17 26.01 25.09
CA LYS A 334 7.40 25.32 26.16
C LYS A 334 6.25 24.47 25.57
N GLY A 335 6.49 23.90 24.41
CA GLY A 335 5.56 22.99 23.77
C GLY A 335 5.77 21.54 24.24
N ILE A 336 4.94 20.63 23.75
CA ILE A 336 5.05 19.19 23.98
C ILE A 336 5.38 18.50 22.65
N LEU A 337 6.34 17.58 22.66
CA LEU A 337 6.67 16.76 21.50
C LEU A 337 6.28 15.30 21.75
N VAL A 338 5.49 14.75 20.86
CA VAL A 338 5.18 13.32 20.81
C VAL A 338 5.98 12.68 19.67
N ILE A 339 6.72 11.61 19.96
CA ILE A 339 7.50 10.87 18.99
C ILE A 339 6.94 9.45 18.94
N THR A 340 6.56 9.01 17.73
CA THR A 340 6.06 7.67 17.48
C THR A 340 6.36 7.25 16.04
N ALA A 341 5.90 6.07 15.63
CA ALA A 341 5.92 5.62 14.24
C ALA A 341 4.57 5.02 13.85
N ASP A 342 4.29 4.96 12.57
CA ASP A 342 3.09 4.35 11.99
C ASP A 342 3.21 2.81 11.91
N HIS A 343 4.43 2.28 11.75
CA HIS A 343 4.78 0.86 11.72
C HIS A 343 6.28 0.69 11.94
N GLY A 344 6.73 -0.54 12.12
CA GLY A 344 8.13 -0.90 12.11
C GLY A 344 8.62 -1.28 10.69
N ASN A 345 9.92 -1.16 10.46
CA ASN A 345 10.63 -1.59 9.25
C ASN A 345 12.11 -1.82 9.60
N ALA A 346 12.89 -0.74 9.83
CA ALA A 346 14.31 -0.80 10.14
C ALA A 346 14.65 -1.53 11.45
N ASP A 347 13.67 -1.76 12.31
CA ASP A 347 13.78 -2.54 13.55
C ASP A 347 13.92 -4.04 13.30
N GLN A 348 13.53 -4.54 12.11
CA GLN A 348 13.56 -5.97 11.77
C GLN A 348 14.04 -6.21 10.34
N MET A 349 15.28 -5.86 10.06
CA MET A 349 15.88 -6.03 8.71
C MET A 349 16.37 -7.45 8.41
N LEU A 350 16.33 -8.37 9.37
CA LEU A 350 16.67 -9.77 9.22
C LEU A 350 15.57 -10.65 9.82
N ILE A 351 15.15 -11.65 9.07
CA ILE A 351 14.18 -12.66 9.51
C ILE A 351 14.69 -14.07 9.24
N LYS A 352 14.24 -15.03 10.04
CA LYS A 352 14.47 -16.45 9.74
C LYS A 352 13.40 -16.95 8.78
N ASN A 353 13.82 -17.53 7.66
CA ASN A 353 12.90 -18.23 6.77
C ASN A 353 12.44 -19.58 7.39
N CYS A 354 11.55 -20.28 6.69
CA CYS A 354 11.00 -21.57 7.13
C CYS A 354 12.07 -22.67 7.32
N ASN A 355 13.27 -22.50 6.75
CA ASN A 355 14.42 -23.41 6.90
C ASN A 355 15.37 -22.97 8.02
N GLY A 356 15.05 -21.91 8.76
CA GLY A 356 15.88 -21.36 9.83
C GLY A 356 17.09 -20.53 9.36
N VAL A 357 17.18 -20.22 8.08
CA VAL A 357 18.23 -19.38 7.49
C VAL A 357 17.84 -17.91 7.64
N MET A 358 18.82 -17.06 8.01
CA MET A 358 18.63 -15.61 8.07
C MET A 358 18.55 -15.03 6.66
N GLU A 359 17.50 -14.27 6.39
CA GLU A 359 17.28 -13.55 5.15
C GLU A 359 17.04 -12.07 5.41
N ILE A 360 17.38 -11.23 4.42
CA ILE A 360 17.09 -9.79 4.47
C ILE A 360 15.58 -9.60 4.40
N ASN A 361 15.05 -8.84 5.37
CA ASN A 361 13.66 -8.40 5.39
C ASN A 361 13.58 -6.95 4.89
N THR A 362 12.84 -6.74 3.83
CA THR A 362 12.56 -5.42 3.28
C THR A 362 11.11 -4.97 3.53
N LYS A 363 10.38 -5.71 4.36
CA LYS A 363 8.95 -5.47 4.66
C LYS A 363 8.79 -4.76 5.99
N HIS A 364 7.61 -4.17 6.17
CA HIS A 364 7.20 -3.67 7.47
C HIS A 364 7.16 -4.79 8.51
N SER A 365 7.50 -4.47 9.75
CA SER A 365 7.36 -5.37 10.89
C SER A 365 6.05 -5.11 11.64
N LEU A 366 5.61 -6.11 12.40
CA LEU A 366 4.50 -5.99 13.34
C LEU A 366 4.98 -5.70 14.79
N ASN A 367 6.25 -5.36 14.94
CA ASN A 367 6.81 -5.04 16.24
C ASN A 367 6.17 -3.76 16.80
N PRO A 368 6.08 -3.65 18.12
CA PRO A 368 5.65 -2.42 18.77
C PRO A 368 6.54 -1.24 18.37
N VAL A 369 5.91 -0.09 18.12
CA VAL A 369 6.61 1.17 17.83
C VAL A 369 6.81 1.98 19.09
N PRO A 370 7.85 2.84 19.18
CA PRO A 370 8.05 3.70 20.31
C PRO A 370 6.91 4.72 20.44
N PHE A 371 6.59 5.09 21.69
CA PHE A 371 5.73 6.22 21.99
C PHE A 371 6.37 7.03 23.13
N ILE A 372 6.86 8.22 22.81
CA ILE A 372 7.63 9.05 23.72
C ILE A 372 6.97 10.43 23.80
N ILE A 373 6.77 10.94 25.00
CA ILE A 373 6.34 12.33 25.26
C ILE A 373 7.52 13.09 25.87
N PHE A 374 7.94 14.15 25.19
CA PHE A 374 8.86 15.14 25.76
C PHE A 374 8.06 16.39 26.12
N ASP A 375 7.93 16.64 27.40
CA ASP A 375 7.29 17.80 27.96
C ASP A 375 8.31 18.54 28.87
N PRO A 376 8.79 19.72 28.48
CA PRO A 376 9.77 20.47 29.25
C PRO A 376 9.21 21.02 30.58
N LEU A 377 7.89 21.02 30.78
CA LEU A 377 7.21 21.46 31.98
C LEU A 377 6.67 20.32 32.83
N TYR A 378 6.95 19.06 32.44
CA TYR A 378 6.48 17.88 33.15
C TYR A 378 6.86 17.89 34.63
N ASN A 379 5.88 17.74 35.49
CA ASN A 379 6.01 17.79 36.95
C ASN A 379 5.52 16.48 37.62
N GLY A 380 5.22 15.45 36.85
CA GLY A 380 4.72 14.17 37.37
C GLY A 380 3.20 14.06 37.42
N ASP A 381 2.46 14.94 36.77
CA ASP A 381 1.00 15.03 36.82
C ASP A 381 0.27 14.06 35.88
N TYR A 382 0.99 13.37 35.03
CA TYR A 382 0.45 12.29 34.19
C TYR A 382 1.46 11.14 33.99
N HIS A 383 0.95 9.94 33.72
CA HIS A 383 1.77 8.77 33.43
C HIS A 383 1.18 7.99 32.25
N LEU A 384 2.05 7.45 31.39
CA LEU A 384 1.63 6.53 30.34
C LEU A 384 1.26 5.16 30.95
N LYS A 385 0.21 4.55 30.45
CA LYS A 385 -0.12 3.17 30.77
C LYS A 385 1.02 2.26 30.35
N PRO A 386 1.41 1.27 31.18
CA PRO A 386 2.45 0.34 30.81
C PRO A 386 2.04 -0.46 29.56
N PHE A 387 3.00 -0.78 28.72
CA PHE A 387 2.82 -1.69 27.62
C PHE A 387 2.80 -3.13 28.15
N GLY A 388 1.80 -3.95 27.78
CA GLY A 388 1.69 -5.34 28.20
C GLY A 388 0.51 -6.05 27.56
N GLU A 389 0.45 -7.39 27.69
CA GLU A 389 -0.58 -8.24 27.07
C GLU A 389 -2.02 -7.89 27.48
N ASP A 390 -2.21 -7.35 28.69
CA ASP A 390 -3.52 -6.95 29.21
C ASP A 390 -3.97 -5.54 28.78
N TYR A 391 -3.09 -4.77 28.10
CA TYR A 391 -3.39 -3.43 27.66
C TYR A 391 -3.51 -3.37 26.15
N ASN A 392 -4.69 -3.02 25.68
CA ASN A 392 -4.99 -2.87 24.24
C ASN A 392 -4.47 -1.51 23.70
N ASN A 393 -3.21 -1.19 24.03
CA ASN A 393 -2.56 0.03 23.60
C ASN A 393 -2.04 -0.13 22.17
N ASN A 394 -2.49 0.73 21.26
CA ASN A 394 -2.09 0.72 19.87
C ASN A 394 -2.15 2.13 19.26
N LEU A 395 -1.91 2.24 17.96
CA LEU A 395 -1.88 3.52 17.26
C LEU A 395 -3.21 4.30 17.33
N SER A 396 -4.35 3.63 17.49
CA SER A 396 -5.64 4.30 17.61
C SER A 396 -5.79 5.16 18.87
N ASN A 397 -4.97 4.91 19.89
CA ASN A 397 -4.97 5.66 21.14
C ASN A 397 -4.24 7.02 21.05
N VAL A 398 -3.43 7.22 20.00
CA VAL A 398 -2.58 8.41 19.85
C VAL A 398 -3.41 9.68 19.70
N ALA A 399 -4.49 9.64 18.92
CA ALA A 399 -5.36 10.78 18.71
C ALA A 399 -5.96 11.29 20.03
N ALA A 400 -6.55 10.40 20.84
CA ALA A 400 -7.11 10.73 22.14
C ALA A 400 -6.06 11.29 23.12
N THR A 401 -4.84 10.73 23.07
CA THR A 401 -3.72 11.18 23.87
C THR A 401 -3.32 12.61 23.48
N ASN A 402 -3.28 12.92 22.18
CA ASN A 402 -2.97 14.26 21.69
C ASN A 402 -4.05 15.29 22.09
N PHE A 403 -5.34 14.91 22.15
CA PHE A 403 -6.39 15.80 22.65
C PHE A 403 -6.14 16.22 24.10
N ILE A 404 -5.75 15.28 24.96
CA ILE A 404 -5.40 15.59 26.37
C ILE A 404 -4.19 16.53 26.44
N LEU A 405 -3.13 16.26 25.66
CA LEU A 405 -1.95 17.10 25.63
C LEU A 405 -2.23 18.52 25.10
N LEU A 406 -3.25 18.67 24.25
CA LEU A 406 -3.74 19.96 23.79
C LEU A 406 -4.67 20.65 24.81
N GLY A 407 -4.94 20.03 25.96
CA GLY A 407 -5.87 20.54 26.96
C GLY A 407 -7.34 20.51 26.51
N GLN A 408 -7.67 19.61 25.58
CA GLN A 408 -9.00 19.49 24.99
C GLN A 408 -9.70 18.22 25.46
N PRO A 409 -11.05 18.21 25.54
CA PRO A 409 -11.79 17.00 25.84
C PRO A 409 -11.61 15.96 24.73
N VAL A 410 -11.50 14.69 25.13
CA VAL A 410 -11.40 13.57 24.19
C VAL A 410 -12.79 13.30 23.59
N PRO A 411 -12.95 13.28 22.26
CA PRO A 411 -14.19 12.87 21.63
C PRO A 411 -14.59 11.42 21.97
N ASP A 412 -15.88 11.18 22.17
CA ASP A 412 -16.42 9.89 22.65
C ASP A 412 -16.21 8.72 21.66
N ASP A 413 -16.01 9.01 20.39
CA ASP A 413 -15.80 8.04 19.30
C ASP A 413 -14.33 7.62 19.12
N LEU A 414 -13.41 8.23 19.87
CA LEU A 414 -12.00 7.85 19.83
C LEU A 414 -11.69 6.72 20.82
N ALA A 415 -10.67 5.92 20.47
CA ALA A 415 -10.11 4.96 21.41
C ALA A 415 -9.57 5.68 22.68
N PRO A 416 -9.57 5.01 23.84
CA PRO A 416 -9.10 5.63 25.09
C PRO A 416 -7.67 6.16 24.98
N PRO A 417 -7.29 7.24 25.72
CA PRO A 417 -5.93 7.75 25.71
C PRO A 417 -4.93 6.79 26.36
N LEU A 418 -3.64 6.97 26.07
CA LEU A 418 -2.53 6.22 26.65
C LEU A 418 -2.21 6.62 28.11
N PHE A 419 -2.89 7.59 28.67
CA PHE A 419 -2.73 7.96 30.06
C PHE A 419 -3.51 7.04 31.00
N GLY A 420 -2.88 6.71 32.15
CA GLY A 420 -3.44 5.90 33.21
C GLY A 420 -4.15 6.73 34.26
#